data_e56f5e17579f646842a619da5c043825
#
_entry.id   e56f5e17579f646842a619da5c043825
#
_cell.length_a   1.000
_cell.length_b   1.000
_cell.length_c   1.000
_cell.angle_alpha   90.00
_cell.angle_beta   90.00
_cell.angle_gamma   90.00
#
_symmetry.space_group_name_H-M   'P 1'
#
loop_
_entity.id
_entity.type
_entity.pdbx_description
1 polymer ?
#
loop_
_entity_poly.entity_id
_entity_poly.type
_entity_poly.pdbx_seq_one_letter_code
_entity_poly.pdbx_strand_id
1 'polypeptide(L)'
;MKRERTSMGNQVEGAAVPKATTNTRAALCAIMGLACMFGGIWLSDGQLLGASASEVGTLAMRVCTCIVYCAFFLVARRFSQRGDGDVRWLFGGAAVAGLALFAVGAALSLLVLPGLDRNGAAWSVVGVAALFMVKVVGAPVSVGLVCLFARLDGRVVVRSCTLGMLGAFAIYSLFVQQSVAEVLSARGLVAVSGALLAASLVLA
;
A
#
# COMPACT_ATOMS: atom_id res chain seq x y z
N MET A 1 34.65 66.17 -14.33
CA MET A 1 34.25 65.10 -13.42
C MET A 1 32.96 64.43 -13.95
N LYS A 2 33.12 63.36 -14.69
CA LYS A 2 31.99 62.63 -15.36
C LYS A 2 31.70 61.38 -14.49
N ARG A 3 30.54 61.30 -13.86
CA ARG A 3 30.09 60.16 -13.08
C ARG A 3 29.48 59.14 -14.05
N GLU A 4 30.20 58.06 -14.30
CA GLU A 4 29.65 56.85 -14.92
C GLU A 4 28.71 56.16 -13.93
N ARG A 5 27.41 56.17 -14.28
CA ARG A 5 26.41 55.31 -13.64
C ARG A 5 26.52 53.92 -14.25
N THR A 6 27.13 53.02 -13.58
CA THR A 6 27.12 51.59 -13.89
C THR A 6 25.71 51.05 -13.61
N SER A 7 24.95 50.82 -14.67
CA SER A 7 23.67 50.12 -14.65
C SER A 7 23.95 48.63 -14.35
N MET A 8 23.84 48.23 -13.09
CA MET A 8 23.70 46.81 -12.72
C MET A 8 22.30 46.36 -13.08
N GLY A 9 22.12 45.91 -14.31
CA GLY A 9 20.93 45.16 -14.71
C GLY A 9 20.93 43.82 -13.99
N ASN A 10 20.07 43.71 -12.98
CA ASN A 10 19.68 42.43 -12.39
C ASN A 10 18.99 41.58 -13.48
N GLN A 11 19.77 40.83 -14.22
CA GLN A 11 19.27 39.65 -14.90
C GLN A 11 19.01 38.58 -13.82
N VAL A 12 17.85 38.65 -13.18
CA VAL A 12 17.27 37.48 -12.57
C VAL A 12 16.87 36.58 -13.72
N GLU A 13 17.82 35.80 -14.19
CA GLU A 13 17.58 34.66 -15.07
C GLU A 13 16.60 33.76 -14.32
N GLY A 14 15.32 33.87 -14.72
CA GLY A 14 14.27 33.01 -14.21
C GLY A 14 14.68 31.57 -14.47
N ALA A 15 15.17 30.91 -13.44
CA ALA A 15 15.38 29.46 -13.45
C ALA A 15 14.09 28.85 -13.98
N ALA A 16 14.09 28.41 -15.23
CA ALA A 16 12.98 27.74 -15.85
C ALA A 16 12.66 26.55 -14.98
N VAL A 17 11.59 26.67 -14.19
CA VAL A 17 11.02 25.55 -13.44
C VAL A 17 10.87 24.43 -14.46
N PRO A 18 11.55 23.28 -14.29
CA PRO A 18 11.47 22.21 -15.25
C PRO A 18 10.01 21.88 -15.41
N LYS A 19 9.45 22.10 -16.61
CA LYS A 19 8.08 21.71 -16.96
C LYS A 19 7.98 20.24 -16.57
N ALA A 20 7.23 19.94 -15.53
CA ALA A 20 6.91 18.59 -15.13
C ALA A 20 6.29 17.91 -16.35
N THR A 21 7.10 17.17 -17.08
CA THR A 21 6.62 16.30 -18.13
C THR A 21 5.64 15.38 -17.43
N THR A 22 4.36 15.55 -17.75
CA THR A 22 3.29 14.73 -17.17
C THR A 22 3.64 13.30 -17.53
N ASN A 23 4.30 12.60 -16.64
CA ASN A 23 4.75 11.25 -16.91
C ASN A 23 3.51 10.34 -16.82
N THR A 24 2.80 10.26 -17.97
CA THR A 24 1.57 9.46 -18.10
C THR A 24 1.76 8.04 -17.59
N ARG A 25 2.95 7.48 -17.81
CA ARG A 25 3.29 6.14 -17.31
C ARG A 25 3.30 6.10 -15.78
N ALA A 26 3.91 7.07 -15.12
CA ALA A 26 3.93 7.14 -13.65
C ALA A 26 2.51 7.37 -13.09
N ALA A 27 1.68 8.18 -13.75
CA ALA A 27 0.29 8.37 -13.36
C ALA A 27 -0.53 7.09 -13.47
N LEU A 28 -0.37 6.33 -14.56
CA LEU A 28 -1.03 5.03 -14.73
C LEU A 28 -0.57 4.01 -13.69
N CYS A 29 0.73 3.92 -13.42
CA CYS A 29 1.27 3.05 -12.36
C CYS A 29 0.69 3.44 -11.00
N ALA A 30 0.56 4.73 -10.69
CA ALA A 30 -0.02 5.22 -9.45
C ALA A 30 -1.52 4.85 -9.32
N ILE A 31 -2.30 5.02 -10.38
CA ILE A 31 -3.73 4.64 -10.41
C ILE A 31 -3.88 3.13 -10.20
N MET A 32 -3.18 2.33 -11.00
CA MET A 32 -3.27 0.87 -10.91
C MET A 32 -2.72 0.33 -9.60
N GLY A 33 -1.59 0.87 -9.12
CA GLY A 33 -1.00 0.50 -7.85
C GLY A 33 -1.94 0.77 -6.68
N LEU A 34 -2.58 1.93 -6.66
CA LEU A 34 -3.55 2.29 -5.63
C LEU A 34 -4.81 1.41 -5.69
N ALA A 35 -5.34 1.17 -6.90
CA ALA A 35 -6.50 0.31 -7.10
C ALA A 35 -6.23 -1.13 -6.62
N CYS A 36 -5.07 -1.69 -6.98
CA CYS A 36 -4.65 -3.02 -6.56
C CYS A 36 -4.42 -3.10 -5.04
N MET A 37 -3.78 -2.08 -4.45
CA MET A 37 -3.53 -2.05 -3.01
C MET A 37 -4.83 -2.07 -2.20
N PHE A 38 -5.70 -1.09 -2.44
CA PHE A 38 -6.96 -1.00 -1.67
C PHE A 38 -7.92 -2.13 -2.01
N GLY A 39 -8.04 -2.51 -3.29
CA GLY A 39 -8.84 -3.66 -3.69
C GLY A 39 -8.38 -4.94 -3.01
N GLY A 40 -7.07 -5.20 -2.96
CA GLY A 40 -6.49 -6.34 -2.26
C GLY A 40 -6.72 -6.30 -0.74
N ILE A 41 -6.52 -5.15 -0.09
CA ILE A 41 -6.75 -5.01 1.35
C ILE A 41 -8.24 -5.23 1.68
N TRP A 42 -9.16 -4.62 0.94
CA TRP A 42 -10.60 -4.76 1.20
C TRP A 42 -11.11 -6.18 0.96
N LEU A 43 -10.60 -6.87 -0.07
CA LEU A 43 -10.94 -8.27 -0.30
C LEU A 43 -10.44 -9.17 0.84
N SER A 44 -9.21 -8.95 1.33
CA SER A 44 -8.68 -9.72 2.46
C SER A 44 -9.47 -9.43 3.74
N ASP A 45 -9.80 -8.17 4.02
CA ASP A 45 -10.58 -7.78 5.19
C ASP A 45 -11.97 -8.43 5.18
N GLY A 46 -12.67 -8.41 4.04
CA GLY A 46 -14.01 -9.01 3.91
C GLY A 46 -14.02 -10.51 4.17
N GLN A 47 -12.95 -11.23 3.77
CA GLN A 47 -12.86 -12.68 3.91
C GLN A 47 -12.29 -13.13 5.27
N LEU A 48 -11.38 -12.36 5.85
CA LEU A 48 -10.64 -12.75 7.04
C LEU A 48 -11.22 -12.15 8.34
N LEU A 49 -11.79 -10.95 8.28
CA LEU A 49 -12.41 -10.29 9.44
C LEU A 49 -13.70 -10.99 9.90
N GLY A 50 -14.46 -11.59 9.00
CA GLY A 50 -15.65 -12.39 9.36
C GLY A 50 -15.31 -13.63 10.20
N ALA A 51 -14.04 -14.03 10.21
CA ALA A 51 -13.55 -15.19 10.97
C ALA A 51 -12.96 -14.81 12.33
N SER A 52 -12.70 -13.51 12.60
CA SER A 52 -11.86 -13.14 13.73
C SER A 52 -12.50 -12.22 14.75
N ALA A 53 -12.22 -12.58 15.97
CA ALA A 53 -11.81 -11.75 17.08
C ALA A 53 -12.86 -10.82 17.74
N SER A 54 -12.74 -10.79 19.05
CA SER A 54 -13.30 -9.75 19.92
C SER A 54 -12.95 -8.33 19.38
N GLU A 55 -13.79 -7.36 19.66
CA GLU A 55 -13.55 -5.94 19.32
C GLU A 55 -12.18 -5.44 19.78
N VAL A 56 -11.76 -5.88 20.97
CA VAL A 56 -10.45 -5.56 21.56
C VAL A 56 -9.29 -6.09 20.71
N GLY A 57 -9.38 -7.34 20.21
CA GLY A 57 -8.37 -7.91 19.34
C GLY A 57 -8.26 -7.17 18.00
N THR A 58 -9.38 -6.77 17.43
CA THR A 58 -9.44 -5.97 16.21
C THR A 58 -8.82 -4.59 16.42
N LEU A 59 -9.09 -3.94 17.55
CA LEU A 59 -8.48 -2.65 17.88
C LEU A 59 -6.96 -2.78 18.07
N ALA A 60 -6.52 -3.78 18.83
CA ALA A 60 -5.09 -4.05 19.03
C ALA A 60 -4.37 -4.27 17.70
N MET A 61 -4.93 -5.06 16.79
CA MET A 61 -4.39 -5.30 15.47
C MET A 61 -4.28 -4.00 14.66
N ARG A 62 -5.31 -3.14 14.67
CA ARG A 62 -5.28 -1.84 13.97
C ARG A 62 -4.18 -0.93 14.51
N VAL A 63 -4.04 -0.84 15.83
CA VAL A 63 -2.98 -0.04 16.48
C VAL A 63 -1.60 -0.57 16.11
N CYS A 64 -1.37 -1.89 16.21
CA CYS A 64 -0.09 -2.49 15.81
C CYS A 64 0.22 -2.25 14.33
N THR A 65 -0.78 -2.36 13.45
CA THR A 65 -0.62 -2.06 12.03
C THR A 65 -0.20 -0.60 11.81
N CYS A 66 -0.86 0.36 12.45
CA CYS A 66 -0.47 1.77 12.39
C CYS A 66 0.97 2.00 12.86
N ILE A 67 1.37 1.37 13.95
CA ILE A 67 2.76 1.48 14.46
C ILE A 67 3.75 0.97 13.42
N VAL A 68 3.49 -0.19 12.79
CA VAL A 68 4.37 -0.74 11.74
C VAL A 68 4.46 0.19 10.53
N TYR A 69 3.33 0.76 10.09
CA TYR A 69 3.33 1.71 8.97
C TYR A 69 4.14 2.97 9.30
N CYS A 70 3.95 3.55 10.49
CA CYS A 70 4.71 4.71 10.94
C CYS A 70 6.21 4.39 11.06
N ALA A 71 6.56 3.25 11.66
CA ALA A 71 7.94 2.81 11.81
C ALA A 71 8.60 2.60 10.44
N PHE A 72 7.92 1.92 9.52
CA PHE A 72 8.44 1.70 8.18
C PHE A 72 8.62 3.02 7.41
N PHE A 73 7.68 3.96 7.53
CA PHE A 73 7.80 5.29 6.94
C PHE A 73 9.03 6.05 7.49
N LEU A 74 9.24 6.02 8.81
CA LEU A 74 10.39 6.68 9.44
C LEU A 74 11.71 6.05 9.00
N VAL A 75 11.77 4.72 8.91
CA VAL A 75 12.94 4.00 8.41
C VAL A 75 13.18 4.35 6.94
N ALA A 76 12.18 4.29 6.08
CA ALA A 76 12.30 4.63 4.67
C ALA A 76 12.78 6.08 4.47
N ARG A 77 12.23 7.03 5.25
CA ARG A 77 12.69 8.44 5.25
C ARG A 77 14.16 8.55 5.61
N ARG A 78 14.62 7.81 6.64
CA ARG A 78 16.03 7.84 7.08
C ARG A 78 16.97 7.25 6.04
N PHE A 79 16.55 6.19 5.35
CA PHE A 79 17.31 5.59 4.26
C PHE A 79 17.34 6.49 3.03
N SER A 80 16.25 7.17 2.69
CA SER A 80 16.21 8.14 1.60
C SER A 80 17.23 9.29 1.75
N GLN A 81 17.61 9.59 2.97
CA GLN A 81 18.66 10.59 3.24
C GLN A 81 20.09 10.07 3.00
N ARG A 82 20.27 8.75 2.85
CA ARG A 82 21.57 8.10 2.68
C ARG A 82 21.95 7.81 1.23
N GLY A 83 20.97 7.61 0.37
CA GLY A 83 21.18 7.38 -1.06
C GLY A 83 20.14 6.47 -1.71
N ASP A 84 19.98 6.58 -3.03
CA ASP A 84 18.94 5.87 -3.78
C ASP A 84 19.12 4.34 -3.81
N GLY A 85 20.38 3.84 -3.74
CA GLY A 85 20.66 2.41 -3.76
C GLY A 85 20.13 1.67 -2.53
N ASP A 86 20.33 2.27 -1.36
CA ASP A 86 19.90 1.70 -0.07
C ASP A 86 18.37 1.65 0.04
N VAL A 87 17.70 2.66 -0.53
CA VAL A 87 16.23 2.72 -0.54
C VAL A 87 15.64 1.58 -1.36
N ARG A 88 16.17 1.31 -2.56
CA ARG A 88 15.70 0.22 -3.43
C ARG A 88 15.87 -1.15 -2.76
N TRP A 89 17.00 -1.36 -2.09
CA TRP A 89 17.25 -2.60 -1.36
C TRP A 89 16.28 -2.78 -0.19
N LEU A 90 16.03 -1.72 0.58
CA LEU A 90 15.06 -1.72 1.68
C LEU A 90 13.67 -2.08 1.18
N PHE A 91 13.21 -1.45 0.08
CA PHE A 91 11.89 -1.72 -0.49
C PHE A 91 11.78 -3.14 -1.03
N GLY A 92 12.79 -3.63 -1.74
CA GLY A 92 12.83 -5.00 -2.25
C GLY A 92 12.75 -6.03 -1.11
N GLY A 93 13.57 -5.88 -0.08
CA GLY A 93 13.56 -6.74 1.10
C GLY A 93 12.23 -6.68 1.86
N ALA A 94 11.69 -5.48 2.09
CA ALA A 94 10.42 -5.29 2.77
C ALA A 94 9.23 -5.85 1.96
N ALA A 95 9.26 -5.75 0.63
CA ALA A 95 8.26 -6.32 -0.25
C ALA A 95 8.22 -7.85 -0.16
N VAL A 96 9.39 -8.49 -0.25
CA VAL A 96 9.50 -9.95 -0.13
C VAL A 96 9.05 -10.41 1.26
N ALA A 97 9.52 -9.76 2.33
CA ALA A 97 9.12 -10.07 3.69
C ALA A 97 7.60 -9.88 3.89
N GLY A 98 7.05 -8.78 3.36
CA GLY A 98 5.62 -8.49 3.43
C GLY A 98 4.76 -9.55 2.73
N LEU A 99 5.16 -9.98 1.52
CA LEU A 99 4.47 -11.04 0.79
C LEU A 99 4.59 -12.40 1.50
N ALA A 100 5.75 -12.72 2.07
CA ALA A 100 5.92 -13.93 2.87
C ALA A 100 5.01 -13.91 4.10
N LEU A 101 4.95 -12.79 4.84
CA LEU A 101 4.04 -12.62 5.97
C LEU A 101 2.57 -12.72 5.53
N PHE A 102 2.21 -12.12 4.39
CA PHE A 102 0.87 -12.28 3.83
C PHE A 102 0.52 -13.75 3.59
N ALA A 103 1.42 -14.50 2.97
CA ALA A 103 1.20 -15.93 2.70
C ALA A 103 1.04 -16.75 3.99
N VAL A 104 1.87 -16.50 5.00
CA VAL A 104 1.77 -17.15 6.31
C VAL A 104 0.46 -16.76 7.01
N GLY A 105 0.11 -15.48 7.04
CA GLY A 105 -1.14 -15.01 7.64
C GLY A 105 -2.38 -15.60 6.94
N ALA A 106 -2.37 -15.67 5.62
CA ALA A 106 -3.43 -16.30 4.83
C ALA A 106 -3.53 -17.81 5.13
N ALA A 107 -2.41 -18.51 5.21
CA ALA A 107 -2.38 -19.93 5.56
C ALA A 107 -2.91 -20.19 6.98
N LEU A 108 -2.53 -19.39 7.96
CA LEU A 108 -3.06 -19.46 9.33
C LEU A 108 -4.57 -19.26 9.35
N SER A 109 -5.07 -18.25 8.60
CA SER A 109 -6.51 -17.96 8.55
C SER A 109 -7.32 -19.06 7.87
N LEU A 110 -6.80 -19.66 6.81
CA LEU A 110 -7.55 -20.59 5.97
C LEU A 110 -7.37 -22.07 6.35
N LEU A 111 -6.25 -22.43 6.98
CA LEU A 111 -5.92 -23.82 7.30
C LEU A 111 -5.95 -24.10 8.79
N VAL A 112 -5.49 -23.19 9.62
CA VAL A 112 -5.36 -23.43 11.07
C VAL A 112 -6.59 -22.95 11.82
N LEU A 113 -7.06 -21.75 11.54
CA LEU A 113 -8.18 -21.12 12.26
C LEU A 113 -9.48 -21.97 12.24
N PRO A 114 -9.89 -22.61 11.12
CA PRO A 114 -11.09 -23.44 11.10
C PRO A 114 -11.04 -24.69 12.00
N GLY A 115 -9.84 -25.13 12.36
CA GLY A 115 -9.65 -26.28 13.26
C GLY A 115 -9.61 -25.94 14.75
N LEU A 116 -9.67 -24.63 15.11
CA LEU A 116 -9.64 -24.18 16.48
C LEU A 116 -11.05 -23.91 17.01
N ASP A 117 -11.23 -24.11 18.33
CA ASP A 117 -12.48 -23.73 18.98
C ASP A 117 -12.66 -22.20 18.94
N ARG A 118 -13.76 -21.74 18.34
CA ARG A 118 -14.08 -20.32 18.16
C ARG A 118 -14.19 -19.53 19.46
N ASN A 119 -14.54 -20.19 20.56
CA ASN A 119 -14.66 -19.58 21.89
C ASN A 119 -13.35 -19.63 22.66
N GLY A 120 -12.32 -20.30 22.12
CA GLY A 120 -11.03 -20.46 22.76
C GLY A 120 -10.11 -19.24 22.59
N ALA A 121 -9.29 -18.96 23.59
CA ALA A 121 -8.29 -17.90 23.53
C ALA A 121 -7.31 -18.10 22.35
N ALA A 122 -6.98 -19.33 22.02
CA ALA A 122 -6.10 -19.67 20.89
C ALA A 122 -6.65 -19.16 19.55
N TRP A 123 -7.98 -19.28 19.33
CA TRP A 123 -8.63 -18.80 18.12
C TRP A 123 -8.47 -17.28 17.97
N SER A 124 -8.71 -16.51 19.04
CA SER A 124 -8.56 -15.05 19.03
C SER A 124 -7.12 -14.62 18.76
N VAL A 125 -6.14 -15.26 19.42
CA VAL A 125 -4.71 -14.91 19.28
C VAL A 125 -4.22 -15.22 17.85
N VAL A 126 -4.51 -16.42 17.35
CA VAL A 126 -4.13 -16.83 15.98
C VAL A 126 -4.81 -15.95 14.94
N GLY A 127 -6.11 -15.63 15.12
CA GLY A 127 -6.86 -14.76 14.22
C GLY A 127 -6.27 -13.35 14.13
N VAL A 128 -5.97 -12.74 15.28
CA VAL A 128 -5.34 -11.41 15.34
C VAL A 128 -3.95 -11.40 14.70
N ALA A 129 -3.13 -12.43 15.01
CA ALA A 129 -1.80 -12.56 14.44
C ALA A 129 -1.85 -12.74 12.91
N ALA A 130 -2.74 -13.59 12.42
CA ALA A 130 -2.91 -13.84 11.00
C ALA A 130 -3.34 -12.58 10.23
N LEU A 131 -4.31 -11.84 10.77
CA LEU A 131 -4.76 -10.56 10.19
C LEU A 131 -3.65 -9.51 10.19
N PHE A 132 -2.89 -9.41 11.27
CA PHE A 132 -1.75 -8.50 11.35
C PHE A 132 -0.72 -8.82 10.26
N MET A 133 -0.35 -10.09 10.10
CA MET A 133 0.59 -10.53 9.07
C MET A 133 0.11 -10.20 7.66
N VAL A 134 -1.19 -10.38 7.37
CA VAL A 134 -1.78 -10.02 6.08
C VAL A 134 -1.69 -8.52 5.82
N LYS A 135 -1.87 -7.68 6.83
CA LYS A 135 -1.88 -6.22 6.67
C LYS A 135 -0.51 -5.58 6.56
N VAL A 136 0.52 -6.19 7.11
CA VAL A 136 1.89 -5.64 7.12
C VAL A 136 2.42 -5.40 5.70
N VAL A 137 2.02 -6.20 4.71
CA VAL A 137 2.40 -6.00 3.30
C VAL A 137 2.02 -4.62 2.75
N GLY A 138 0.97 -4.02 3.30
CA GLY A 138 0.54 -2.67 2.91
C GLY A 138 1.56 -1.57 3.26
N ALA A 139 2.46 -1.79 4.23
CA ALA A 139 3.42 -0.77 4.64
C ALA A 139 4.42 -0.41 3.53
N PRO A 140 5.18 -1.35 2.93
CA PRO A 140 6.07 -1.04 1.81
C PRO A 140 5.30 -0.52 0.58
N VAL A 141 4.11 -1.06 0.28
CA VAL A 141 3.27 -0.60 -0.82
C VAL A 141 2.87 0.86 -0.64
N SER A 142 2.39 1.22 0.56
CA SER A 142 1.95 2.60 0.85
C SER A 142 3.10 3.59 0.68
N VAL A 143 4.29 3.28 1.20
CA VAL A 143 5.44 4.18 1.07
C VAL A 143 5.93 4.26 -0.38
N GLY A 144 5.96 3.15 -1.12
CA GLY A 144 6.28 3.14 -2.55
C GLY A 144 5.33 4.03 -3.35
N LEU A 145 4.02 3.91 -3.12
CA LEU A 145 3.03 4.77 -3.76
C LEU A 145 3.20 6.25 -3.40
N VAL A 146 3.48 6.57 -2.13
CA VAL A 146 3.78 7.95 -1.72
C VAL A 146 5.00 8.50 -2.48
N CYS A 147 6.06 7.71 -2.61
CA CYS A 147 7.23 8.11 -3.39
C CYS A 147 6.90 8.31 -4.88
N LEU A 148 6.02 7.47 -5.43
CA LEU A 148 5.54 7.61 -6.80
C LEU A 148 4.70 8.88 -6.97
N PHE A 149 3.76 9.15 -6.07
CA PHE A 149 2.94 10.36 -6.07
C PHE A 149 3.76 11.63 -5.90
N ALA A 150 4.83 11.60 -5.10
CA ALA A 150 5.72 12.75 -4.93
C ALA A 150 6.42 13.19 -6.23
N ARG A 151 6.45 12.36 -7.26
CA ARG A 151 7.00 12.67 -8.59
C ARG A 151 5.96 13.24 -9.57
N LEU A 152 4.69 13.30 -9.16
CA LEU A 152 3.59 13.76 -10.00
C LEU A 152 3.20 15.20 -9.65
N ASP A 153 2.68 15.94 -10.64
CA ASP A 153 2.07 17.24 -10.40
C ASP A 153 0.81 17.10 -9.53
N GLY A 154 0.54 18.06 -8.65
CA GLY A 154 -0.56 18.02 -7.67
C GLY A 154 -1.93 17.75 -8.28
N ARG A 155 -2.22 18.28 -9.48
CA ARG A 155 -3.47 18.01 -10.21
C ARG A 155 -3.55 16.54 -10.67
N VAL A 156 -2.41 15.99 -11.10
CA VAL A 156 -2.31 14.59 -11.53
C VAL A 156 -2.45 13.67 -10.34
N VAL A 157 -1.88 14.03 -9.19
CA VAL A 157 -2.02 13.30 -7.93
C VAL A 157 -3.49 13.14 -7.55
N VAL A 158 -4.24 14.25 -7.50
CA VAL A 158 -5.67 14.22 -7.14
C VAL A 158 -6.45 13.31 -8.09
N ARG A 159 -6.25 13.45 -9.41
CA ARG A 159 -6.88 12.59 -10.41
C ARG A 159 -6.51 11.12 -10.22
N SER A 160 -5.23 10.83 -10.02
CA SER A 160 -4.74 9.47 -9.85
C SER A 160 -5.29 8.83 -8.57
N CYS A 161 -5.37 9.56 -7.47
CA CYS A 161 -5.99 9.10 -6.24
C CYS A 161 -7.47 8.78 -6.44
N THR A 162 -8.23 9.68 -7.07
CA THR A 162 -9.66 9.48 -7.32
C THR A 162 -9.90 8.26 -8.21
N LEU A 163 -9.19 8.16 -9.33
CA LEU A 163 -9.33 7.03 -10.26
C LEU A 163 -8.87 5.71 -9.64
N GLY A 164 -7.78 5.73 -8.85
CA GLY A 164 -7.29 4.57 -8.13
C GLY A 164 -8.30 4.07 -7.09
N MET A 165 -8.92 4.96 -6.32
CA MET A 165 -9.97 4.60 -5.35
C MET A 165 -11.23 4.07 -6.05
N LEU A 166 -11.67 4.68 -7.15
CA LEU A 166 -12.77 4.16 -7.95
C LEU A 166 -12.45 2.77 -8.52
N GLY A 167 -11.22 2.57 -8.99
CA GLY A 167 -10.73 1.26 -9.45
C GLY A 167 -10.74 0.22 -8.33
N ALA A 168 -10.27 0.57 -7.13
CA ALA A 168 -10.32 -0.30 -5.97
C ALA A 168 -11.75 -0.70 -5.61
N PHE A 169 -12.67 0.26 -5.61
CA PHE A 169 -14.08 0.00 -5.35
C PHE A 169 -14.71 -0.91 -6.42
N ALA A 170 -14.37 -0.69 -7.70
CA ALA A 170 -14.83 -1.54 -8.79
C ALA A 170 -14.31 -2.98 -8.65
N ILE A 171 -13.02 -3.16 -8.34
CA ILE A 171 -12.43 -4.48 -8.06
C ILE A 171 -13.16 -5.15 -6.89
N TYR A 172 -13.30 -4.45 -5.76
CA TYR A 172 -13.97 -4.99 -4.59
C TYR A 172 -15.43 -5.38 -4.90
N SER A 173 -16.21 -4.50 -5.55
CA SER A 173 -17.59 -4.75 -5.90
C SER A 173 -17.74 -5.95 -6.85
N LEU A 174 -16.82 -6.11 -7.82
CA LEU A 174 -16.82 -7.22 -8.75
C LEU A 174 -16.64 -8.56 -8.03
N PHE A 175 -15.68 -8.64 -7.11
CA PHE A 175 -15.34 -9.89 -6.43
C PHE A 175 -16.28 -10.22 -5.24
N VAL A 176 -16.98 -9.23 -4.69
CA VAL A 176 -17.98 -9.45 -3.61
C VAL A 176 -19.34 -9.80 -4.16
N GLN A 177 -19.61 -9.65 -5.48
CA GLN A 177 -20.84 -10.16 -6.06
C GLN A 177 -20.99 -11.66 -5.80
N GLN A 178 -22.19 -12.06 -5.36
CA GLN A 178 -22.47 -13.44 -4.96
C GLN A 178 -22.05 -14.47 -6.00
N SER A 179 -22.30 -14.22 -7.28
CA SER A 179 -21.93 -15.12 -8.38
C SER A 179 -20.42 -15.38 -8.48
N VAL A 180 -19.59 -14.37 -8.21
CA VAL A 180 -18.12 -14.50 -8.27
C VAL A 180 -17.60 -15.11 -6.97
N ALA A 181 -18.16 -14.74 -5.82
CA ALA A 181 -17.80 -15.28 -4.51
C ALA A 181 -18.11 -16.78 -4.39
N GLU A 182 -19.21 -17.24 -4.97
CA GLU A 182 -19.57 -18.67 -5.02
C GLU A 182 -18.57 -19.48 -5.85
N VAL A 183 -18.11 -18.94 -6.99
CA VAL A 183 -17.16 -19.60 -7.88
C VAL A 183 -15.76 -19.65 -7.27
N LEU A 184 -15.31 -18.56 -6.65
CA LEU A 184 -13.91 -18.42 -6.20
C LEU A 184 -13.64 -19.01 -4.83
N SER A 185 -14.62 -19.32 -4.01
CA SER A 185 -14.43 -19.68 -2.60
C SER A 185 -13.59 -18.66 -1.79
N ALA A 186 -13.58 -18.74 -0.47
CA ALA A 186 -12.77 -17.87 0.39
C ALA A 186 -11.27 -17.98 0.08
N ARG A 187 -10.78 -19.19 -0.27
CA ARG A 187 -9.36 -19.41 -0.61
C ARG A 187 -8.99 -18.70 -1.91
N GLY A 188 -9.85 -18.75 -2.91
CA GLY A 188 -9.63 -18.05 -4.18
C GLY A 188 -9.61 -16.54 -4.02
N LEU A 189 -10.50 -15.96 -3.21
CA LEU A 189 -10.55 -14.53 -2.94
C LEU A 189 -9.30 -14.03 -2.20
N VAL A 190 -8.78 -14.81 -1.25
CA VAL A 190 -7.52 -14.49 -0.57
C VAL A 190 -6.32 -14.59 -1.53
N ALA A 191 -6.32 -15.57 -2.44
CA ALA A 191 -5.28 -15.68 -3.49
C ALA A 191 -5.31 -14.46 -4.44
N VAL A 192 -6.51 -14.03 -4.86
CA VAL A 192 -6.68 -12.80 -5.67
C VAL A 192 -6.19 -11.57 -4.91
N SER A 193 -6.53 -11.45 -3.63
CA SER A 193 -6.04 -10.37 -2.77
C SER A 193 -4.51 -10.33 -2.74
N GLY A 194 -3.86 -11.48 -2.55
CA GLY A 194 -2.39 -11.58 -2.58
C GLY A 194 -1.79 -11.20 -3.92
N ALA A 195 -2.40 -11.62 -5.03
CA ALA A 195 -1.97 -11.25 -6.37
C ALA A 195 -2.09 -9.74 -6.63
N LEU A 196 -3.18 -9.10 -6.18
CA LEU A 196 -3.37 -7.65 -6.28
C LEU A 196 -2.32 -6.90 -5.46
N LEU A 197 -2.03 -7.34 -4.24
CA LEU A 197 -1.00 -6.74 -3.40
C LEU A 197 0.40 -6.90 -3.99
N ALA A 198 0.72 -8.06 -4.56
CA ALA A 198 1.96 -8.27 -5.29
C ALA A 198 2.07 -7.37 -6.53
N ALA A 199 0.98 -7.25 -7.30
CA ALA A 199 0.94 -6.33 -8.45
C ALA A 199 1.15 -4.86 -8.02
N SER A 200 0.55 -4.44 -6.90
CA SER A 200 0.74 -3.08 -6.40
C SER A 200 2.19 -2.81 -5.97
N LEU A 201 2.91 -3.80 -5.42
CA LEU A 201 4.34 -3.69 -5.09
C LEU A 201 5.23 -3.53 -6.32
N VAL A 202 4.88 -4.19 -7.43
CA VAL A 202 5.61 -4.05 -8.69
C VAL A 202 5.37 -2.69 -9.35
N LEU A 203 4.18 -2.12 -9.14
CA LEU A 203 3.79 -0.83 -9.72
C LEU A 203 4.27 0.37 -8.89
N ALA A 204 4.54 0.19 -7.60
CA ALA A 204 5.00 1.22 -6.66
C ALA A 204 6.51 1.42 -6.73
#